data_fdacfe45b3fa2fd42cbf392a003281f8
#
_entry.id   fdacfe45b3fa2fd42cbf392a003281f8
#
_cell.length_a   1.000
_cell.length_b   1.000
_cell.length_c   1.000
_cell.angle_alpha   90.00
_cell.angle_beta   90.00
_cell.angle_gamma   90.00
#
_symmetry.space_group_name_H-M   'P 1'
#
loop_
_entity.id
_entity.type
_entity.pdbx_description
1 polymer ?
#
loop_
_entity_poly.entity_id
_entity_poly.type
_entity_poly.pdbx_seq_one_letter_code
_entity_poly.pdbx_strand_id
1 'polypeptide(L)'
;NSREEAENLFNQYHENVPFVRDLMNHTSRHAQSSGSIGTLLGRRCRFTKWEPNRFGMHKPMDYVEAERTYGRGQIRRAFTYKALNKLIQGSAADMTKKAMLDLYKEGIIPHIQIHDELDISVKDDQEAKRIIEIMENAVSLAVPNKVDYEFGKSWGDIYG
;
A
#
# COMPACT_ATOMS: atom_id res chain seq x y z
N ASN A 1 -7.59 -26.78 10.49
CA ASN A 1 -8.63 -25.86 9.98
C ASN A 1 -9.17 -26.44 8.70
N SER A 2 -10.49 -26.68 8.66
CA SER A 2 -11.16 -27.21 7.47
C SER A 2 -11.38 -26.09 6.44
N ARG A 3 -11.59 -26.47 5.18
CA ARG A 3 -11.97 -25.52 4.11
C ARG A 3 -13.26 -24.78 4.47
N GLU A 4 -14.20 -25.46 5.09
CA GLU A 4 -15.46 -24.93 5.53
C GLU A 4 -15.31 -23.85 6.63
N GLU A 5 -14.42 -24.06 7.59
CA GLU A 5 -14.07 -23.04 8.60
C GLU A 5 -13.47 -21.78 7.96
N ALA A 6 -12.57 -21.94 6.98
CA ALA A 6 -11.99 -20.83 6.27
C ALA A 6 -13.04 -20.05 5.46
N GLU A 7 -13.96 -20.73 4.77
CA GLU A 7 -15.05 -20.11 4.04
C GLU A 7 -16.02 -19.36 4.99
N ASN A 8 -16.34 -19.93 6.16
CA ASN A 8 -17.16 -19.28 7.16
C ASN A 8 -16.50 -18.01 7.73
N LEU A 9 -15.23 -18.06 8.09
CA LEU A 9 -14.49 -16.89 8.56
C LEU A 9 -14.41 -15.80 7.50
N PHE A 10 -14.18 -16.17 6.25
CA PHE A 10 -14.17 -15.23 5.12
C PHE A 10 -15.52 -14.55 4.92
N ASN A 11 -16.62 -15.31 5.00
CA ASN A 11 -17.98 -14.76 4.87
C ASN A 11 -18.31 -13.83 6.04
N GLN A 12 -18.04 -14.25 7.29
CA GLN A 12 -18.24 -13.42 8.48
C GLN A 12 -17.45 -12.10 8.40
N TYR A 13 -16.21 -12.14 7.94
CA TYR A 13 -15.40 -10.93 7.75
C TYR A 13 -16.10 -9.97 6.77
N HIS A 14 -16.54 -10.47 5.63
CA HIS A 14 -17.17 -9.63 4.61
C HIS A 14 -18.59 -9.16 4.98
N GLU A 15 -19.30 -9.88 5.84
CA GLU A 15 -20.57 -9.44 6.41
C GLU A 15 -20.37 -8.31 7.42
N ASN A 16 -19.36 -8.41 8.27
CA ASN A 16 -19.05 -7.41 9.28
C ASN A 16 -18.38 -6.15 8.70
N VAL A 17 -17.64 -6.27 7.58
CA VAL A 17 -16.89 -5.17 6.95
C VAL A 17 -17.19 -5.11 5.43
N PRO A 18 -18.45 -4.87 5.03
CA PRO A 18 -18.89 -4.97 3.63
C PRO A 18 -18.17 -3.97 2.71
N PHE A 19 -17.82 -2.79 3.22
CA PHE A 19 -17.13 -1.77 2.44
C PHE A 19 -15.76 -2.23 1.88
N VAL A 20 -15.09 -3.19 2.52
CA VAL A 20 -13.81 -3.72 2.02
C VAL A 20 -14.02 -4.47 0.71
N ARG A 21 -15.07 -5.28 0.61
CA ARG A 21 -15.44 -5.98 -0.64
C ARG A 21 -15.79 -5.01 -1.75
N ASP A 22 -16.57 -3.97 -1.43
CA ASP A 22 -16.96 -2.95 -2.40
C ASP A 22 -15.76 -2.16 -2.90
N LEU A 23 -14.87 -1.76 -2.00
CA LEU A 23 -13.63 -1.07 -2.34
C LEU A 23 -12.71 -1.93 -3.21
N MET A 24 -12.56 -3.22 -2.88
CA MET A 24 -11.79 -4.18 -3.68
C MET A 24 -12.35 -4.32 -5.11
N ASN A 25 -13.66 -4.47 -5.23
CA ASN A 25 -14.33 -4.57 -6.52
C ASN A 25 -14.24 -3.28 -7.33
N HIS A 26 -14.41 -2.13 -6.66
CA HIS A 26 -14.29 -0.82 -7.30
C HIS A 26 -12.87 -0.58 -7.83
N THR A 27 -11.85 -0.78 -7.00
CA THR A 27 -10.45 -0.57 -7.38
C THR A 27 -10.00 -1.52 -8.49
N SER A 28 -10.44 -2.78 -8.43
CA SER A 28 -10.13 -3.77 -9.48
C SER A 28 -10.77 -3.39 -10.82
N ARG A 29 -12.05 -2.99 -10.83
CA ARG A 29 -12.74 -2.52 -12.04
C ARG A 29 -12.12 -1.24 -12.58
N HIS A 30 -11.76 -0.29 -11.71
CA HIS A 30 -11.06 0.92 -12.12
C HIS A 30 -9.70 0.61 -12.76
N ALA A 31 -8.89 -0.26 -12.12
CA ALA A 31 -7.61 -0.71 -12.68
C ALA A 31 -7.77 -1.42 -14.02
N GLN A 32 -8.83 -2.20 -14.20
CA GLN A 32 -9.14 -2.89 -15.45
C GLN A 32 -9.46 -1.90 -16.59
N SER A 33 -10.26 -0.88 -16.32
CA SER A 33 -10.68 0.10 -17.33
C SER A 33 -9.60 1.13 -17.62
N SER A 34 -9.04 1.77 -16.58
CA SER A 34 -8.07 2.88 -16.72
C SER A 34 -6.63 2.39 -16.97
N GLY A 35 -6.31 1.15 -16.60
CA GLY A 35 -4.96 0.59 -16.64
C GLY A 35 -4.03 1.05 -15.53
N SER A 36 -4.53 1.78 -14.54
CA SER A 36 -3.73 2.24 -13.40
C SER A 36 -4.56 2.47 -12.16
N ILE A 37 -3.90 2.55 -11.01
CA ILE A 37 -4.46 3.03 -9.75
C ILE A 37 -3.54 4.12 -9.19
N GLY A 38 -4.11 5.20 -8.65
CA GLY A 38 -3.38 6.28 -7.99
C GLY A 38 -3.33 6.07 -6.48
N THR A 39 -2.17 6.33 -5.87
CA THR A 39 -2.03 6.38 -4.41
C THR A 39 -2.59 7.69 -3.85
N LEU A 40 -2.63 7.82 -2.52
CA LEU A 40 -3.11 9.01 -1.81
C LEU A 40 -2.43 10.30 -2.28
N LEU A 41 -1.12 10.26 -2.56
CA LEU A 41 -0.35 11.42 -3.04
C LEU A 41 -0.19 11.44 -4.57
N GLY A 42 -0.98 10.66 -5.31
CA GLY A 42 -1.08 10.73 -6.77
C GLY A 42 -0.04 9.90 -7.52
N ARG A 43 0.78 9.11 -6.84
CA ARG A 43 1.70 8.19 -7.52
C ARG A 43 0.92 7.08 -8.21
N ARG A 44 1.25 6.80 -9.48
CA ARG A 44 0.52 5.82 -10.29
C ARG A 44 1.20 4.46 -10.32
N CYS A 45 0.42 3.43 -10.01
CA CYS A 45 0.76 2.04 -10.29
C CYS A 45 0.02 1.58 -11.55
N ARG A 46 0.76 1.11 -12.57
CA ARG A 46 0.22 0.73 -13.88
C ARG A 46 0.07 -0.79 -14.00
N PHE A 47 -0.99 -1.21 -14.72
CA PHE A 47 -1.29 -2.59 -15.07
C PHE A 47 -1.11 -2.74 -16.58
N THR A 48 0.10 -3.05 -17.02
CA THR A 48 0.48 -3.07 -18.44
C THR A 48 0.45 -4.45 -19.07
N LYS A 49 0.38 -5.50 -18.24
CA LYS A 49 0.32 -6.88 -18.72
C LYS A 49 -1.12 -7.34 -18.92
N TRP A 50 -1.30 -8.32 -19.82
CA TRP A 50 -2.59 -8.85 -20.26
C TRP A 50 -2.62 -10.35 -20.15
N GLU A 51 -3.81 -10.91 -19.95
CA GLU A 51 -4.09 -12.34 -19.85
C GLU A 51 -5.43 -12.65 -20.52
N PRO A 52 -5.72 -13.94 -20.89
CA PRO A 52 -7.02 -14.27 -21.45
C PRO A 52 -8.14 -14.06 -20.43
N ASN A 53 -9.32 -13.65 -20.94
CA ASN A 53 -10.52 -13.43 -20.13
C ASN A 53 -11.24 -14.76 -19.83
N ARG A 54 -10.49 -15.74 -19.32
CA ARG A 54 -11.03 -17.04 -18.90
C ARG A 54 -10.36 -17.48 -17.61
N PHE A 55 -11.01 -18.39 -16.90
CA PHE A 55 -10.48 -18.96 -15.66
C PHE A 55 -9.23 -19.82 -15.94
N GLY A 56 -8.24 -19.77 -15.05
CA GLY A 56 -7.03 -20.57 -15.12
C GLY A 56 -5.79 -19.76 -14.79
N MET A 57 -4.66 -20.46 -14.61
CA MET A 57 -3.36 -19.81 -14.46
C MET A 57 -2.77 -19.53 -15.84
N HIS A 58 -2.54 -18.26 -16.14
CA HIS A 58 -1.97 -17.80 -17.39
C HIS A 58 -0.71 -16.98 -17.14
N LYS A 59 0.25 -17.08 -18.06
CA LYS A 59 1.44 -16.21 -18.03
C LYS A 59 1.04 -14.85 -18.63
N PRO A 60 1.10 -13.76 -17.84
CA PRO A 60 0.79 -12.43 -18.36
C PRO A 60 1.82 -11.98 -19.39
N MET A 61 1.36 -11.36 -20.46
CA MET A 61 2.16 -10.92 -21.59
C MET A 61 1.83 -9.47 -21.99
N ASP A 62 2.56 -8.91 -22.93
CA ASP A 62 2.26 -7.59 -23.45
C ASP A 62 0.99 -7.58 -24.30
N TYR A 63 0.36 -6.42 -24.47
CA TYR A 63 -0.93 -6.30 -25.16
C TYR A 63 -0.92 -6.94 -26.55
N VAL A 64 0.07 -6.58 -27.38
CA VAL A 64 0.17 -7.07 -28.78
C VAL A 64 0.32 -8.59 -28.83
N GLU A 65 1.12 -9.16 -27.94
CA GLU A 65 1.32 -10.60 -27.84
C GLU A 65 0.03 -11.29 -27.37
N ALA A 66 -0.64 -10.73 -26.36
CA ALA A 66 -1.90 -11.26 -25.84
C ALA A 66 -3.02 -11.22 -26.88
N GLU A 67 -3.15 -10.10 -27.60
CA GLU A 67 -4.15 -9.94 -28.66
C GLU A 67 -3.92 -10.93 -29.82
N ARG A 68 -2.66 -11.12 -30.22
CA ARG A 68 -2.31 -12.10 -31.24
C ARG A 68 -2.58 -13.54 -30.80
N THR A 69 -2.33 -13.85 -29.51
CA THR A 69 -2.45 -15.24 -29.01
C THR A 69 -3.88 -15.62 -28.70
N TYR A 70 -4.68 -14.72 -28.17
CA TYR A 70 -6.02 -15.03 -27.67
C TYR A 70 -7.16 -14.32 -28.40
N GLY A 71 -6.85 -13.36 -29.26
CA GLY A 71 -7.81 -12.56 -30.00
C GLY A 71 -8.28 -11.31 -29.28
N ARG A 72 -8.63 -10.29 -30.09
CA ARG A 72 -9.15 -9.01 -29.61
C ARG A 72 -10.48 -9.22 -28.87
N GLY A 73 -10.62 -8.65 -27.69
CA GLY A 73 -11.82 -8.82 -26.86
C GLY A 73 -11.84 -10.09 -25.99
N GLN A 74 -10.89 -11.01 -26.18
CA GLN A 74 -10.74 -12.21 -25.34
C GLN A 74 -9.68 -12.04 -24.24
N ILE A 75 -9.18 -10.83 -24.04
CA ILE A 75 -8.12 -10.51 -23.09
C ILE A 75 -8.56 -9.45 -22.10
N ARG A 76 -7.98 -9.48 -20.89
CA ARG A 76 -8.15 -8.52 -19.81
C ARG A 76 -6.78 -8.13 -19.24
N ARG A 77 -6.73 -7.00 -18.52
CA ARG A 77 -5.51 -6.62 -17.80
C ARG A 77 -5.24 -7.61 -16.67
N ALA A 78 -4.00 -8.07 -16.62
CA ALA A 78 -3.54 -8.98 -15.58
C ALA A 78 -3.32 -8.25 -14.24
N PHE A 79 -3.41 -9.00 -13.14
CA PHE A 79 -3.12 -8.55 -11.78
C PHE A 79 -4.02 -7.46 -11.21
N THR A 80 -5.13 -7.12 -11.84
CA THR A 80 -6.02 -6.06 -11.34
C THR A 80 -6.66 -6.40 -10.00
N TYR A 81 -6.73 -7.67 -9.61
CA TYR A 81 -7.12 -8.10 -8.27
C TYR A 81 -6.19 -7.60 -7.16
N LYS A 82 -4.94 -7.21 -7.50
CA LYS A 82 -3.98 -6.61 -6.57
C LYS A 82 -4.16 -5.09 -6.42
N ALA A 83 -5.14 -4.48 -7.10
CA ALA A 83 -5.28 -3.02 -7.16
C ALA A 83 -5.48 -2.40 -5.77
N LEU A 84 -6.35 -2.98 -4.93
CA LEU A 84 -6.57 -2.49 -3.56
C LEU A 84 -5.27 -2.54 -2.73
N ASN A 85 -4.56 -3.66 -2.76
CA ASN A 85 -3.29 -3.79 -2.04
C ASN A 85 -2.26 -2.76 -2.50
N LYS A 86 -2.14 -2.52 -3.83
CA LYS A 86 -1.26 -1.50 -4.38
C LYS A 86 -1.68 -0.08 -4.01
N LEU A 87 -2.98 0.19 -3.90
CA LEU A 87 -3.50 1.46 -3.42
C LEU A 87 -3.11 1.69 -1.95
N ILE A 88 -3.41 0.74 -1.07
CA ILE A 88 -3.18 0.88 0.38
C ILE A 88 -1.69 0.93 0.70
N GLN A 89 -0.92 -0.08 0.31
CA GLN A 89 0.52 -0.13 0.59
C GLN A 89 1.29 1.00 -0.11
N GLY A 90 0.87 1.36 -1.33
CA GLY A 90 1.45 2.48 -2.03
C GLY A 90 1.19 3.81 -1.32
N SER A 91 0.00 4.01 -0.79
CA SER A 91 -0.35 5.22 -0.01
C SER A 91 0.40 5.27 1.32
N ALA A 92 0.53 4.15 2.04
CA ALA A 92 1.34 4.07 3.25
C ALA A 92 2.81 4.44 2.97
N ALA A 93 3.40 3.88 1.92
CA ALA A 93 4.76 4.24 1.52
C ALA A 93 4.92 5.71 1.11
N ASP A 94 3.87 6.34 0.56
CA ASP A 94 3.88 7.76 0.25
C ASP A 94 3.83 8.61 1.53
N MET A 95 3.11 8.19 2.57
CA MET A 95 3.06 8.85 3.87
C MET A 95 4.45 8.88 4.53
N THR A 96 5.12 7.74 4.60
CA THR A 96 6.49 7.65 5.16
C THR A 96 7.47 8.55 4.38
N LYS A 97 7.43 8.53 3.05
CA LYS A 97 8.28 9.39 2.22
C LYS A 97 7.98 10.88 2.41
N LYS A 98 6.72 11.24 2.59
CA LYS A 98 6.33 12.62 2.87
C LYS A 98 6.83 13.06 4.23
N ALA A 99 6.71 12.21 5.25
CA ALA A 99 7.28 12.44 6.58
C ALA A 99 8.80 12.66 6.52
N MET A 100 9.53 11.78 5.81
CA MET A 100 10.98 11.95 5.61
C MET A 100 11.32 13.27 4.92
N LEU A 101 10.54 13.68 3.90
CA LEU A 101 10.75 14.96 3.22
C LEU A 101 10.52 16.16 4.16
N ASP A 102 9.50 16.09 5.01
CA ASP A 102 9.20 17.18 5.94
C ASP A 102 10.24 17.25 7.07
N LEU A 103 10.69 16.11 7.58
CA LEU A 103 11.83 16.04 8.51
C LEU A 103 13.11 16.62 7.89
N TYR A 104 13.40 16.28 6.63
CA TYR A 104 14.56 16.82 5.92
C TYR A 104 14.54 18.35 5.80
N LYS A 105 13.37 18.96 5.56
CA LYS A 105 13.21 20.42 5.52
C LYS A 105 13.51 21.11 6.86
N GLU A 106 13.32 20.38 7.95
CA GLU A 106 13.64 20.81 9.31
C GLU A 106 15.08 20.47 9.74
N GLY A 107 15.88 19.96 8.82
CA GLY A 107 17.29 19.57 9.06
C GLY A 107 17.44 18.23 9.77
N ILE A 108 16.39 17.43 9.87
CA ILE A 108 16.38 16.13 10.53
C ILE A 108 16.50 15.04 9.47
N ILE A 109 17.54 14.22 9.56
CA ILE A 109 17.84 13.17 8.58
C ILE A 109 17.75 11.81 9.26
N PRO A 110 16.75 10.97 8.92
CA PRO A 110 16.71 9.58 9.39
C PRO A 110 17.95 8.80 8.96
N HIS A 111 18.48 7.97 9.85
CA HIS A 111 19.62 7.11 9.54
C HIS A 111 19.23 5.87 8.76
N ILE A 112 18.07 5.28 9.13
CA ILE A 112 17.53 4.07 8.53
C ILE A 112 16.03 4.25 8.32
N GLN A 113 15.49 3.66 7.26
CA GLN A 113 14.06 3.51 7.03
C GLN A 113 13.75 2.03 6.80
N ILE A 114 12.88 1.47 7.64
CA ILE A 114 12.42 0.08 7.57
C ILE A 114 10.90 0.11 7.43
N HIS A 115 10.37 -0.18 6.23
CA HIS A 115 8.95 -0.10 5.93
C HIS A 115 8.34 1.27 6.27
N ASP A 116 7.62 1.38 7.37
CA ASP A 116 6.95 2.56 7.93
C ASP A 116 7.64 3.15 9.16
N GLU A 117 8.78 2.60 9.53
CA GLU A 117 9.62 3.00 10.65
C GLU A 117 10.80 3.87 10.20
N LEU A 118 11.16 4.83 11.04
CA LEU A 118 12.32 5.71 10.86
C LEU A 118 13.20 5.72 12.12
N ASP A 119 14.46 5.31 11.97
CA ASP A 119 15.45 5.40 13.03
C ASP A 119 16.16 6.75 12.97
N ILE A 120 16.10 7.49 14.07
CA ILE A 120 16.60 8.86 14.15
C ILE A 120 17.35 9.04 15.47
N SER A 121 18.56 9.60 15.42
CA SER A 121 19.23 10.06 16.64
C SER A 121 18.61 11.36 17.12
N VAL A 122 18.26 11.42 18.40
CA VAL A 122 17.66 12.59 19.05
C VAL A 122 18.52 13.03 20.22
N LYS A 123 18.51 14.32 20.51
CA LYS A 123 19.27 14.91 21.63
C LYS A 123 18.53 14.81 22.94
N ASP A 124 17.21 14.96 22.89
CA ASP A 124 16.33 15.03 24.04
C ASP A 124 14.88 14.71 23.67
N ASP A 125 14.03 14.60 24.67
CA ASP A 125 12.59 14.33 24.53
C ASP A 125 11.85 15.43 23.76
N GLN A 126 12.34 16.66 23.75
CA GLN A 126 11.69 17.76 23.04
C GLN A 126 11.88 17.61 21.53
N GLU A 127 13.09 17.26 21.10
CA GLU A 127 13.37 16.97 19.69
C GLU A 127 12.56 15.75 19.21
N ALA A 128 12.47 14.71 20.03
CA ALA A 128 11.65 13.54 19.71
C ALA A 128 10.17 13.88 19.53
N LYS A 129 9.58 14.67 20.43
CA LYS A 129 8.18 15.11 20.28
C LYS A 129 7.95 15.93 19.02
N ARG A 130 8.91 16.80 18.66
CA ARG A 130 8.85 17.56 17.40
C ARG A 130 8.87 16.64 16.18
N ILE A 131 9.71 15.60 16.18
CA ILE A 131 9.78 14.60 15.10
C ILE A 131 8.44 13.88 14.97
N ILE A 132 7.88 13.41 16.06
CA ILE A 132 6.58 12.74 16.10
C ILE A 132 5.49 13.64 15.51
N GLU A 133 5.43 14.91 15.93
CA GLU A 133 4.47 15.88 15.43
C GLU A 133 4.59 16.09 13.91
N ILE A 134 5.81 16.20 13.38
CA ILE A 134 6.05 16.31 11.93
C ILE A 134 5.55 15.07 11.21
N MET A 135 5.85 13.87 11.71
CA MET A 135 5.45 12.61 11.09
C MET A 135 3.92 12.42 11.12
N GLU A 136 3.28 12.69 12.26
CA GLU A 136 1.81 12.59 12.39
C GLU A 136 1.07 13.56 11.47
N ASN A 137 1.63 14.73 11.21
CA ASN A 137 1.03 15.78 10.38
C ASN A 137 1.49 15.78 8.93
N ALA A 138 2.38 14.87 8.53
CA ALA A 138 2.92 14.81 7.17
C ALA A 138 1.83 14.66 6.09
N VAL A 139 0.75 13.93 6.40
CA VAL A 139 -0.40 13.74 5.51
C VAL A 139 -1.69 13.90 6.31
N SER A 140 -2.59 14.78 5.85
CA SER A 140 -3.91 14.93 6.46
C SER A 140 -4.83 13.78 6.03
N LEU A 141 -5.34 13.04 7.00
CA LEU A 141 -6.31 11.97 6.83
C LEU A 141 -7.64 12.32 7.53
N ALA A 142 -8.71 11.62 7.18
CA ALA A 142 -10.00 11.73 7.87
C ALA A 142 -9.97 11.14 9.30
N VAL A 143 -8.94 10.33 9.61
CA VAL A 143 -8.67 9.77 10.93
C VAL A 143 -7.29 10.23 11.40
N PRO A 144 -7.07 10.36 12.72
CA PRO A 144 -5.74 10.73 13.23
C PRO A 144 -4.68 9.71 12.79
N ASN A 145 -3.55 10.22 12.30
CA ASN A 145 -2.35 9.43 12.14
C ASN A 145 -1.57 9.48 13.45
N LYS A 146 -1.13 8.32 13.95
CA LYS A 146 -0.39 8.21 15.21
C LYS A 146 0.94 7.52 14.96
N VAL A 147 1.97 8.01 15.66
CA VAL A 147 3.32 7.47 15.64
C VAL A 147 3.61 6.86 16.99
N ASP A 148 3.84 5.56 17.01
CA ASP A 148 4.42 4.87 18.15
C ASP A 148 5.94 5.09 18.15
N TYR A 149 6.55 5.26 19.32
CA TYR A 149 7.97 5.51 19.44
C TYR A 149 8.59 4.81 20.65
N GLU A 150 9.83 4.41 20.47
CA GLU A 150 10.66 3.81 21.52
C GLU A 150 12.01 4.52 21.58
N PHE A 151 12.63 4.53 22.76
CA PHE A 151 13.93 5.13 23.01
C PHE A 151 14.91 4.12 23.56
N GLY A 152 16.15 4.19 23.09
CA GLY A 152 17.27 3.44 23.63
C GLY A 152 18.59 4.18 23.38
N LYS A 153 19.66 3.75 24.02
CA LYS A 153 21.01 4.26 23.76
C LYS A 153 21.54 3.81 22.40
N SER A 154 21.02 2.72 21.92
CA SER A 154 21.31 2.13 20.60
C SER A 154 20.08 1.41 20.08
N TRP A 155 20.07 1.12 18.78
CA TRP A 155 19.02 0.34 18.14
C TRP A 155 18.84 -1.05 18.77
N GLY A 156 19.92 -1.69 19.20
CA GLY A 156 19.87 -2.98 19.88
C GLY A 156 19.21 -2.94 21.26
N ASP A 157 19.16 -1.78 21.93
CA ASP A 157 18.49 -1.64 23.23
C ASP A 157 16.96 -1.56 23.08
N ILE A 158 16.47 -1.24 21.88
CA ILE A 158 15.04 -1.12 21.60
C ILE A 158 14.44 -2.47 21.20
N TYR A 159 15.18 -3.29 20.46
CA TYR A 159 14.72 -4.58 19.91
C TYR A 159 15.34 -5.81 20.61
N GLY A 160 16.02 -5.62 21.75
CA GLY A 160 16.70 -6.68 22.52
C GLY A 160 15.84 -7.40 23.52
#